data_c1b850c64040064a4edf1cd1a31e9cea
#
_entry.id   c1b850c64040064a4edf1cd1a31e9cea
#
_cell.length_a   1.000
_cell.length_b   1.000
_cell.length_c   1.000
_cell.angle_alpha   90.00
_cell.angle_beta   90.00
_cell.angle_gamma   90.00
#
_symmetry.space_group_name_H-M   'P 1'
#
loop_
_entity.id
_entity.type
_entity.pdbx_description
1 polymer ?
#
loop_
_entity_poly.entity_id
_entity_poly.type
_entity_poly.pdbx_seq_one_letter_code
_entity_poly.pdbx_strand_id
1 'polypeptide(L)'
;RWYYHCDKLGIIVWQDMVNGGGAYPMWYVTYLTNALQPLMRRAPDGKLLWGFLGRGSVHSREEYARELADTVAALGRHPCIGCWVPFNEGWGQFDARKATETLRALDPSRPVDEASGWFDRGGGDVHSIHNYFYPLRIRPNVRTVVLSEYGGIAWPMPGHEPPRKTYGYGTARSRAELTERYCDLQRKTVLPQLKKGLSALVYTQLTDVEDEVNGLFTYDRTAIKPDAAAVRAVNEALEVEFEKAVKE
;
A
#
# COMPACT_ATOMS: atom_id res chain seq x y z
N ARG A 1 5.38 -18.97 9.03
CA ARG A 1 6.84 -18.94 8.83
C ARG A 1 7.35 -17.55 8.42
N TRP A 2 6.70 -16.86 7.48
CA TRP A 2 7.04 -15.51 7.04
C TRP A 2 6.95 -14.50 8.20
N TYR A 3 5.84 -14.43 8.92
CA TYR A 3 5.66 -13.54 10.08
C TYR A 3 6.69 -13.80 11.20
N TYR A 4 7.03 -15.06 11.46
CA TYR A 4 8.11 -15.39 12.41
C TYR A 4 9.44 -14.73 12.03
N HIS A 5 9.77 -14.70 10.75
CA HIS A 5 11.00 -14.02 10.31
C HIS A 5 10.87 -12.50 10.42
N CYS A 6 9.69 -11.92 10.13
CA CYS A 6 9.45 -10.51 10.36
C CYS A 6 9.59 -10.14 11.84
N ASP A 7 9.00 -10.91 12.74
CA ASP A 7 9.15 -10.75 14.19
C ASP A 7 10.63 -10.76 14.60
N LYS A 8 11.38 -11.75 14.13
CA LYS A 8 12.80 -11.93 14.46
C LYS A 8 13.70 -10.80 13.92
N LEU A 9 13.37 -10.26 12.77
CA LEU A 9 14.16 -9.24 12.07
C LEU A 9 13.71 -7.80 12.39
N GLY A 10 12.64 -7.63 13.15
CA GLY A 10 12.08 -6.31 13.47
C GLY A 10 11.41 -5.62 12.27
N ILE A 11 10.91 -6.40 11.30
CA ILE A 11 10.22 -5.87 10.12
C ILE A 11 8.76 -5.62 10.47
N ILE A 12 8.31 -4.38 10.35
CA ILE A 12 6.91 -4.01 10.56
C ILE A 12 6.09 -4.45 9.34
N VAL A 13 4.97 -5.11 9.61
CA VAL A 13 4.05 -5.62 8.60
C VAL A 13 2.73 -4.84 8.65
N TRP A 14 2.32 -4.29 7.52
CA TRP A 14 0.95 -3.85 7.29
C TRP A 14 0.21 -5.01 6.64
N GLN A 15 -0.81 -5.51 7.30
CA GLN A 15 -1.49 -6.73 6.91
C GLN A 15 -2.81 -6.40 6.22
N ASP A 16 -2.84 -6.62 4.93
CA ASP A 16 -4.09 -6.57 4.16
C ASP A 16 -4.97 -7.78 4.45
N MET A 17 -6.27 -7.54 4.50
CA MET A 17 -7.27 -8.59 4.44
C MET A 17 -7.45 -9.06 3.00
N VAL A 18 -8.09 -10.22 2.82
CA VAL A 18 -8.38 -10.76 1.49
C VAL A 18 -9.36 -9.85 0.76
N ASN A 19 -8.85 -9.09 -0.19
CA ASN A 19 -9.63 -8.18 -1.03
C ASN A 19 -10.25 -8.92 -2.23
N GLY A 20 -10.99 -8.17 -3.06
CA GLY A 20 -11.65 -8.73 -4.23
C GLY A 20 -13.13 -9.00 -4.00
N GLY A 21 -13.64 -10.11 -4.50
CA GLY A 21 -15.07 -10.43 -4.52
C GLY A 21 -15.50 -10.82 -5.92
N GLY A 22 -16.70 -10.41 -6.34
CA GLY A 22 -17.17 -10.55 -7.73
C GLY A 22 -16.58 -9.47 -8.65
N ALA A 23 -16.97 -9.52 -9.92
CA ALA A 23 -16.58 -8.49 -10.89
C ALA A 23 -17.08 -7.10 -10.47
N TYR A 24 -16.23 -6.10 -10.62
CA TYR A 24 -16.54 -4.68 -10.41
C TYR A 24 -16.07 -3.86 -11.61
N PRO A 25 -16.69 -2.69 -11.88
CA PRO A 25 -16.36 -1.89 -13.05
C PRO A 25 -15.00 -1.18 -12.87
N MET A 26 -13.99 -1.65 -13.57
CA MET A 26 -12.62 -1.09 -13.55
C MET A 26 -12.58 0.40 -13.89
N TRP A 27 -13.48 0.86 -14.80
CA TRP A 27 -13.57 2.27 -15.15
C TRP A 27 -13.92 3.16 -13.95
N TYR A 28 -14.74 2.66 -13.03
CA TYR A 28 -15.13 3.38 -11.81
C TYR A 28 -14.05 3.26 -10.74
N VAL A 29 -13.68 2.03 -10.40
CA VAL A 29 -12.77 1.75 -9.27
C VAL A 29 -11.36 2.26 -9.57
N THR A 30 -10.87 2.12 -10.79
CA THR A 30 -9.49 2.47 -11.15
C THR A 30 -9.40 3.80 -11.89
N TYR A 31 -10.02 3.89 -13.07
CA TYR A 31 -9.77 5.05 -13.94
C TYR A 31 -10.41 6.33 -13.43
N LEU A 32 -11.68 6.28 -13.03
CA LEU A 32 -12.37 7.46 -12.52
C LEU A 32 -11.78 7.91 -11.17
N THR A 33 -11.44 6.95 -10.32
CA THR A 33 -10.85 7.22 -9.01
C THR A 33 -9.50 7.90 -9.14
N ASN A 34 -8.62 7.43 -10.03
CA ASN A 34 -7.34 8.08 -10.29
C ASN A 34 -7.51 9.48 -10.90
N ALA A 35 -8.44 9.65 -11.85
CA ALA A 35 -8.68 10.94 -12.49
C ALA A 35 -9.28 12.00 -11.55
N LEU A 36 -10.17 11.58 -10.63
CA LEU A 36 -10.93 12.45 -9.73
C LEU A 36 -10.69 12.14 -8.26
N GLN A 37 -9.47 11.76 -7.88
CA GLN A 37 -9.08 11.32 -6.54
C GLN A 37 -9.70 12.11 -5.38
N PRO A 38 -9.62 13.44 -5.33
CA PRO A 38 -10.18 14.20 -4.19
C PRO A 38 -11.69 14.06 -4.04
N LEU A 39 -12.40 13.92 -5.17
CA LEU A 39 -13.87 13.79 -5.19
C LEU A 39 -14.30 12.36 -4.85
N MET A 40 -13.63 11.38 -5.47
CA MET A 40 -13.96 9.96 -5.32
C MET A 40 -13.58 9.39 -3.94
N ARG A 41 -12.69 10.05 -3.24
CA ARG A 41 -12.19 9.58 -1.94
C ARG A 41 -13.30 9.30 -0.92
N ARG A 42 -14.38 10.04 -0.96
CA ARG A 42 -15.55 9.88 -0.08
C ARG A 42 -16.72 9.14 -0.74
N ALA A 43 -16.49 8.48 -1.87
CA ALA A 43 -17.52 7.72 -2.55
C ALA A 43 -18.17 6.69 -1.60
N PRO A 44 -19.49 6.51 -1.63
CA PRO A 44 -20.17 5.56 -0.76
C PRO A 44 -19.84 4.11 -1.12
N ASP A 45 -19.82 3.23 -0.13
CA ASP A 45 -19.56 1.79 -0.26
C ASP A 45 -20.62 0.92 0.45
N GLY A 46 -21.76 1.53 0.79
CA GLY A 46 -22.84 0.87 1.51
C GLY A 46 -23.76 0.01 0.61
N LYS A 47 -24.81 -0.52 1.21
CA LYS A 47 -25.72 -1.55 0.66
C LYS A 47 -26.17 -1.33 -0.78
N LEU A 48 -26.45 -0.08 -1.17
CA LEU A 48 -26.91 0.23 -2.53
C LEU A 48 -25.84 -0.01 -3.61
N LEU A 49 -24.55 -0.03 -3.21
CA LEU A 49 -23.42 -0.19 -4.13
C LEU A 49 -22.73 -1.56 -4.01
N TRP A 50 -23.14 -2.42 -3.10
CA TRP A 50 -22.48 -3.73 -2.92
C TRP A 50 -22.40 -4.54 -4.21
N GLY A 51 -23.54 -4.61 -4.96
CA GLY A 51 -23.56 -5.29 -6.26
C GLY A 51 -22.61 -4.67 -7.28
N PHE A 52 -22.58 -3.33 -7.34
CA PHE A 52 -21.72 -2.57 -8.24
C PHE A 52 -20.24 -2.70 -7.89
N LEU A 53 -19.92 -2.80 -6.60
CA LEU A 53 -18.53 -2.93 -6.10
C LEU A 53 -18.07 -4.41 -5.95
N GLY A 54 -18.81 -5.36 -6.54
CA GLY A 54 -18.42 -6.78 -6.54
C GLY A 54 -18.74 -7.54 -5.25
N ARG A 55 -19.55 -6.97 -4.35
CA ARG A 55 -19.97 -7.58 -3.07
C ARG A 55 -21.47 -7.82 -2.95
N GLY A 56 -22.18 -8.01 -4.06
CA GLY A 56 -23.62 -8.28 -4.09
C GLY A 56 -24.03 -9.58 -3.41
N SER A 57 -23.20 -10.63 -3.44
CA SER A 57 -23.44 -11.90 -2.79
C SER A 57 -23.39 -11.79 -1.27
N VAL A 58 -24.43 -12.29 -0.57
CA VAL A 58 -24.45 -12.40 0.90
C VAL A 58 -23.30 -13.31 1.34
N HIS A 59 -23.14 -14.47 0.71
CA HIS A 59 -22.08 -15.42 0.99
C HIS A 59 -20.68 -14.79 0.94
N SER A 60 -20.39 -14.02 -0.13
CA SER A 60 -19.09 -13.32 -0.27
C SER A 60 -18.82 -12.33 0.86
N ARG A 61 -19.85 -11.64 1.37
CA ARG A 61 -19.68 -10.72 2.51
C ARG A 61 -19.51 -11.45 3.84
N GLU A 62 -20.22 -12.55 4.05
CA GLU A 62 -20.08 -13.38 5.23
C GLU A 62 -18.73 -14.10 5.26
N GLU A 63 -18.26 -14.57 4.11
CA GLU A 63 -16.93 -15.15 3.95
C GLU A 63 -15.84 -14.13 4.29
N TYR A 64 -15.90 -12.94 3.71
CA TYR A 64 -14.99 -11.85 4.05
C TYR A 64 -14.96 -11.55 5.56
N ALA A 65 -16.13 -11.48 6.20
CA ALA A 65 -16.19 -11.20 7.63
C ALA A 65 -15.57 -12.32 8.49
N ARG A 66 -15.71 -13.59 8.08
CA ARG A 66 -15.04 -14.73 8.72
C ARG A 66 -13.54 -14.70 8.52
N GLU A 67 -13.08 -14.52 7.27
CA GLU A 67 -11.65 -14.45 6.95
C GLU A 67 -10.95 -13.29 7.66
N LEU A 68 -11.61 -12.13 7.80
CA LEU A 68 -11.10 -11.01 8.58
C LEU A 68 -10.87 -11.41 10.04
N ALA A 69 -11.86 -12.05 10.67
CA ALA A 69 -11.75 -12.50 12.07
C ALA A 69 -10.69 -13.60 12.23
N ASP A 70 -10.66 -14.57 11.32
CA ASP A 70 -9.69 -15.67 11.31
C ASP A 70 -8.26 -15.16 11.10
N THR A 71 -8.09 -14.15 10.24
CA THR A 71 -6.78 -13.50 10.01
C THR A 71 -6.27 -12.83 11.28
N VAL A 72 -7.11 -12.08 11.98
CA VAL A 72 -6.71 -11.44 13.26
C VAL A 72 -6.42 -12.53 14.31
N ALA A 73 -7.25 -13.56 14.42
CA ALA A 73 -7.03 -14.66 15.37
C ALA A 73 -5.72 -15.42 15.11
N ALA A 74 -5.38 -15.63 13.83
CA ALA A 74 -4.16 -16.32 13.43
C ALA A 74 -2.90 -15.46 13.59
N LEU A 75 -2.95 -14.19 13.19
CA LEU A 75 -1.78 -13.32 13.05
C LEU A 75 -1.61 -12.30 14.18
N GLY A 76 -2.65 -11.97 14.91
CA GLY A 76 -2.62 -10.94 15.96
C GLY A 76 -1.60 -11.17 17.08
N ARG A 77 -1.12 -12.43 17.24
CA ARG A 77 -0.04 -12.78 18.18
C ARG A 77 1.36 -12.37 17.69
N HIS A 78 1.51 -12.01 16.41
CA HIS A 78 2.80 -11.62 15.85
C HIS A 78 3.08 -10.14 16.13
N PRO A 79 4.15 -9.79 16.89
CA PRO A 79 4.48 -8.40 17.19
C PRO A 79 4.87 -7.58 15.96
N CYS A 80 5.26 -8.22 14.87
CA CYS A 80 5.57 -7.53 13.61
C CYS A 80 4.34 -6.88 12.97
N ILE A 81 3.11 -7.35 13.24
CA ILE A 81 1.91 -6.71 12.69
C ILE A 81 1.76 -5.31 13.30
N GLY A 82 1.97 -4.28 12.50
CA GLY A 82 1.90 -2.88 12.91
C GLY A 82 0.62 -2.17 12.50
N CYS A 83 -0.11 -2.70 11.50
CA CYS A 83 -1.34 -2.10 10.99
C CYS A 83 -2.22 -3.16 10.32
N TRP A 84 -3.53 -3.06 10.49
CA TRP A 84 -4.53 -3.85 9.75
C TRP A 84 -5.11 -3.04 8.61
N VAL A 85 -5.25 -3.64 7.43
CA VAL A 85 -5.77 -2.99 6.22
C VAL A 85 -6.96 -3.79 5.70
N PRO A 86 -8.21 -3.39 5.99
CA PRO A 86 -9.38 -4.16 5.55
C PRO A 86 -9.61 -4.09 4.04
N PHE A 87 -9.30 -2.98 3.39
CA PHE A 87 -9.47 -2.82 1.94
C PHE A 87 -8.31 -2.09 1.30
N ASN A 88 -7.93 -2.55 0.11
CA ASN A 88 -6.94 -1.90 -0.76
C ASN A 88 -7.62 -1.40 -2.03
N GLU A 89 -7.39 -0.12 -2.39
CA GLU A 89 -7.77 0.52 -3.65
C GLU A 89 -9.25 0.35 -4.06
N GLY A 90 -10.12 0.12 -3.09
CA GLY A 90 -11.54 -0.06 -3.34
C GLY A 90 -11.93 -1.40 -3.98
N TRP A 91 -10.99 -2.32 -4.12
CA TRP A 91 -11.22 -3.63 -4.72
C TRP A 91 -12.09 -4.51 -3.83
N GLY A 92 -13.37 -4.66 -4.24
CA GLY A 92 -14.36 -5.36 -3.43
C GLY A 92 -14.67 -4.71 -2.09
N GLN A 93 -14.41 -3.41 -1.97
CA GLN A 93 -14.71 -2.64 -0.75
C GLN A 93 -16.22 -2.54 -0.51
N PHE A 94 -16.62 -2.75 0.72
CA PHE A 94 -17.99 -2.55 1.18
C PHE A 94 -18.01 -2.26 2.67
N ASP A 95 -18.90 -1.36 3.11
CA ASP A 95 -19.08 -1.00 4.52
C ASP A 95 -17.75 -0.83 5.29
N ALA A 96 -16.77 -0.12 4.72
CA ALA A 96 -15.40 -0.04 5.23
C ALA A 96 -15.33 0.41 6.69
N ARG A 97 -16.19 1.35 7.10
CA ARG A 97 -16.29 1.76 8.52
C ARG A 97 -16.63 0.59 9.44
N LYS A 98 -17.58 -0.26 9.03
CA LYS A 98 -17.99 -1.42 9.82
C LYS A 98 -16.85 -2.45 9.91
N ALA A 99 -16.13 -2.68 8.82
CA ALA A 99 -14.94 -3.54 8.82
C ALA A 99 -13.86 -2.99 9.77
N THR A 100 -13.61 -1.69 9.75
CA THR A 100 -12.70 -1.01 10.68
C THR A 100 -13.12 -1.16 12.14
N GLU A 101 -14.40 -0.95 12.45
CA GLU A 101 -14.96 -1.13 13.80
C GLU A 101 -14.82 -2.58 14.27
N THR A 102 -15.04 -3.56 13.38
CA THR A 102 -14.83 -4.98 13.66
C THR A 102 -13.37 -5.27 13.98
N LEU A 103 -12.43 -4.76 13.19
CA LEU A 103 -11.00 -4.92 13.45
C LEU A 103 -10.59 -4.34 14.79
N ARG A 104 -11.04 -3.13 15.13
CA ARG A 104 -10.77 -2.51 16.44
C ARG A 104 -11.36 -3.29 17.62
N ALA A 105 -12.49 -3.95 17.41
CA ALA A 105 -13.09 -4.80 18.44
C ALA A 105 -12.28 -6.11 18.61
N LEU A 106 -11.73 -6.66 17.54
CA LEU A 106 -10.94 -7.89 17.57
C LEU A 106 -9.50 -7.63 18.06
N ASP A 107 -8.90 -6.50 17.65
CA ASP A 107 -7.57 -6.10 18.06
C ASP A 107 -7.49 -4.58 18.30
N PRO A 108 -7.74 -4.12 19.51
CA PRO A 108 -7.66 -2.70 19.87
C PRO A 108 -6.23 -2.17 20.00
N SER A 109 -5.22 -3.02 19.86
CA SER A 109 -3.82 -2.65 20.09
C SER A 109 -3.12 -2.06 18.87
N ARG A 110 -3.73 -2.17 17.68
CA ARG A 110 -3.12 -1.78 16.41
C ARG A 110 -3.98 -0.80 15.62
N PRO A 111 -3.36 0.17 14.93
CA PRO A 111 -4.06 1.05 14.02
C PRO A 111 -4.67 0.29 12.83
N VAL A 112 -5.71 0.90 12.26
CA VAL A 112 -6.38 0.39 11.07
C VAL A 112 -6.29 1.43 9.95
N ASP A 113 -5.76 1.02 8.79
CA ASP A 113 -5.86 1.74 7.52
C ASP A 113 -7.13 1.30 6.79
N GLU A 114 -8.24 2.01 6.98
CA GLU A 114 -9.59 1.62 6.57
C GLU A 114 -9.71 1.23 5.09
N ALA A 115 -9.05 2.01 4.22
CA ALA A 115 -9.12 1.84 2.79
C ALA A 115 -7.83 2.40 2.18
N SER A 116 -6.86 1.52 2.03
CA SER A 116 -5.53 1.91 1.55
C SER A 116 -5.63 2.59 0.18
N GLY A 117 -5.18 3.82 0.12
CA GLY A 117 -5.09 4.68 -1.05
C GLY A 117 -6.38 5.37 -1.48
N TRP A 118 -7.48 4.64 -1.70
CA TRP A 118 -8.70 5.16 -2.31
C TRP A 118 -9.92 4.98 -1.38
N PHE A 119 -11.06 5.57 -1.72
CA PHE A 119 -12.36 5.42 -1.04
C PHE A 119 -12.32 5.51 0.50
N ASP A 120 -11.52 6.44 1.00
CA ASP A 120 -11.36 6.70 2.43
C ASP A 120 -12.66 7.27 3.03
N ARG A 121 -13.36 6.46 3.79
CA ARG A 121 -14.62 6.82 4.47
C ARG A 121 -14.41 7.57 5.78
N GLY A 122 -13.16 7.75 6.19
CA GLY A 122 -12.75 8.49 7.38
C GLY A 122 -12.88 7.73 8.69
N GLY A 123 -13.00 6.40 8.63
CA GLY A 123 -13.08 5.53 9.81
C GLY A 123 -11.73 5.06 10.34
N GLY A 124 -10.71 5.03 9.49
CA GLY A 124 -9.37 4.56 9.85
C GLY A 124 -8.57 5.52 10.72
N ASP A 125 -7.47 5.03 11.27
CA ASP A 125 -6.56 5.79 12.13
C ASP A 125 -5.54 6.59 11.31
N VAL A 126 -5.29 6.18 10.08
CA VAL A 126 -4.36 6.85 9.17
C VAL A 126 -5.08 7.45 7.96
N HIS A 127 -4.44 8.46 7.36
CA HIS A 127 -4.84 9.04 6.08
C HIS A 127 -3.89 8.50 5.01
N SER A 128 -4.32 7.43 4.37
CA SER A 128 -3.53 6.66 3.42
C SER A 128 -3.56 7.28 2.01
N ILE A 129 -2.43 7.27 1.33
CA ILE A 129 -2.25 7.83 -0.02
C ILE A 129 -1.51 6.80 -0.88
N HIS A 130 -2.04 6.52 -2.08
CA HIS A 130 -1.31 5.87 -3.17
C HIS A 130 -0.94 6.92 -4.20
N ASN A 131 0.32 6.98 -4.59
CA ASN A 131 0.80 7.97 -5.56
C ASN A 131 1.83 7.41 -6.52
N TYR A 132 1.40 7.20 -7.78
CA TYR A 132 2.24 6.74 -8.88
C TYR A 132 2.42 7.79 -9.99
N PHE A 133 1.44 8.68 -10.18
CA PHE A 133 1.32 9.50 -11.38
C PHE A 133 1.43 11.00 -11.17
N TYR A 134 1.15 11.49 -9.96
CA TYR A 134 1.00 12.92 -9.71
C TYR A 134 2.12 13.48 -8.81
N PRO A 135 2.42 14.78 -8.89
CA PRO A 135 3.29 15.40 -7.90
C PRO A 135 2.75 15.20 -6.48
N LEU A 136 3.53 14.56 -5.63
CA LEU A 136 3.15 14.29 -4.26
C LEU A 136 3.01 15.60 -3.47
N ARG A 137 1.84 15.81 -2.89
CA ARG A 137 1.54 16.98 -2.05
C ARG A 137 0.84 16.54 -0.79
N ILE A 138 1.59 16.45 0.29
CA ILE A 138 1.03 16.20 1.61
C ILE A 138 0.39 17.48 2.16
N ARG A 139 -0.78 17.34 2.75
CA ARG A 139 -1.49 18.39 3.48
C ARG A 139 -1.70 17.92 4.91
N PRO A 140 -1.58 18.83 5.91
CA PRO A 140 -1.89 18.50 7.29
C PRO A 140 -3.27 17.86 7.41
N ASN A 141 -3.35 16.80 8.21
CA ASN A 141 -4.58 16.06 8.47
C ASN A 141 -4.68 15.81 9.98
N VAL A 142 -5.90 15.58 10.47
CA VAL A 142 -6.13 15.18 11.87
C VAL A 142 -5.67 13.75 12.15
N ARG A 143 -5.60 12.93 11.10
CA ARG A 143 -5.04 11.57 11.12
C ARG A 143 -3.61 11.58 10.61
N THR A 144 -2.80 10.65 11.08
CA THR A 144 -1.44 10.44 10.59
C THR A 144 -1.45 10.21 9.08
N VAL A 145 -0.69 11.00 8.34
CA VAL A 145 -0.62 10.87 6.88
C VAL A 145 0.45 9.85 6.50
N VAL A 146 0.07 8.89 5.67
CA VAL A 146 0.93 7.81 5.22
C VAL A 146 0.89 7.67 3.71
N LEU A 147 2.04 7.41 3.11
CA LEU A 147 2.18 7.08 1.70
C LEU A 147 2.31 5.56 1.59
N SER A 148 1.15 4.90 1.60
CA SER A 148 1.05 3.44 1.70
C SER A 148 1.41 2.70 0.41
N GLU A 149 1.43 3.40 -0.72
CA GLU A 149 2.03 2.90 -1.97
C GLU A 149 2.57 4.05 -2.82
N TYR A 150 3.77 3.86 -3.38
CA TYR A 150 4.35 4.81 -4.32
C TYR A 150 5.52 4.21 -5.08
N GLY A 151 5.91 4.86 -6.17
CA GLY A 151 7.07 4.49 -6.96
C GLY A 151 6.73 3.58 -8.12
N GLY A 152 6.83 2.29 -7.95
CA GLY A 152 6.46 1.30 -8.96
C GLY A 152 7.28 1.38 -10.26
N ILE A 153 8.54 1.82 -10.21
CA ILE A 153 9.40 1.98 -11.39
C ILE A 153 9.80 0.61 -11.91
N ALA A 154 9.30 0.26 -13.08
CA ALA A 154 9.59 -1.02 -13.72
C ALA A 154 10.98 -1.04 -14.34
N TRP A 155 11.64 -2.18 -14.21
CA TRP A 155 12.79 -2.55 -15.02
C TRP A 155 12.83 -4.07 -15.19
N PRO A 156 12.42 -4.59 -16.37
CA PRO A 156 12.59 -6.01 -16.68
C PRO A 156 14.09 -6.30 -16.80
N MET A 157 14.63 -6.95 -15.77
CA MET A 157 16.05 -7.28 -15.72
C MET A 157 16.36 -8.45 -16.68
N PRO A 158 17.29 -8.30 -17.63
CA PRO A 158 17.63 -9.35 -18.58
C PRO A 158 18.00 -10.68 -17.91
N GLY A 159 17.39 -11.78 -18.36
CA GLY A 159 17.60 -13.10 -17.79
C GLY A 159 16.75 -13.46 -16.58
N HIS A 160 15.92 -12.52 -16.11
CA HIS A 160 15.02 -12.69 -14.95
C HIS A 160 13.59 -12.25 -15.26
N GLU A 161 13.24 -12.06 -16.52
CA GLU A 161 11.93 -11.59 -16.91
C GLU A 161 10.87 -12.68 -16.69
N PRO A 162 9.67 -12.29 -16.23
CA PRO A 162 8.55 -13.21 -16.21
C PRO A 162 8.15 -13.60 -17.63
N PRO A 163 7.56 -14.78 -17.85
CA PRO A 163 7.26 -15.30 -19.19
C PRO A 163 6.12 -14.57 -19.90
N ARG A 164 5.62 -13.46 -19.39
CA ARG A 164 4.47 -12.71 -19.88
C ARG A 164 4.79 -11.24 -20.10
N LYS A 165 3.76 -10.50 -20.55
CA LYS A 165 3.78 -9.04 -20.68
C LYS A 165 4.18 -8.38 -19.37
N THR A 166 5.10 -7.41 -19.42
CA THR A 166 5.58 -6.71 -18.24
C THR A 166 4.76 -5.44 -17.98
N TYR A 167 4.55 -5.12 -16.70
CA TYR A 167 3.83 -3.95 -16.23
C TYR A 167 4.62 -3.18 -15.15
N GLY A 168 4.31 -1.87 -15.01
CA GLY A 168 4.80 -0.97 -13.97
C GLY A 168 4.52 0.49 -14.29
N TYR A 169 4.77 1.37 -13.33
CA TYR A 169 4.45 2.81 -13.40
C TYR A 169 5.61 3.64 -13.98
N GLY A 170 5.95 3.35 -15.22
CA GLY A 170 7.10 3.92 -15.93
C GLY A 170 8.32 2.99 -15.90
N THR A 171 9.04 2.92 -17.02
CA THR A 171 10.09 1.91 -17.24
C THR A 171 11.47 2.55 -17.23
N ALA A 172 12.40 2.01 -16.44
CA ALA A 172 13.83 2.24 -16.55
C ALA A 172 14.44 1.29 -17.59
N ARG A 173 15.54 1.72 -18.20
CA ARG A 173 16.23 0.98 -19.27
C ARG A 173 17.47 0.24 -18.78
N SER A 174 17.92 0.56 -17.58
CA SER A 174 19.13 -0.02 -16.98
C SER A 174 19.08 0.04 -15.47
N ARG A 175 19.99 -0.74 -14.84
CA ARG A 175 20.23 -0.67 -13.39
C ARG A 175 20.55 0.75 -12.91
N ALA A 176 21.38 1.45 -13.66
CA ALA A 176 21.79 2.81 -13.31
C ALA A 176 20.59 3.78 -13.33
N GLU A 177 19.79 3.72 -14.39
CA GLU A 177 18.58 4.55 -14.49
C GLU A 177 17.54 4.21 -13.40
N LEU A 178 17.33 2.92 -13.10
CA LEU A 178 16.45 2.52 -12.00
C LEU A 178 16.92 3.09 -10.67
N THR A 179 18.22 2.97 -10.39
CA THR A 179 18.84 3.48 -9.15
C THR A 179 18.70 5.00 -9.04
N GLU A 180 19.03 5.72 -10.11
CA GLU A 180 18.90 7.17 -10.17
C GLU A 180 17.46 7.62 -9.92
N ARG A 181 16.49 7.03 -10.64
CA ARG A 181 15.08 7.37 -10.52
C ARG A 181 14.54 7.04 -9.12
N TYR A 182 14.94 5.93 -8.51
CA TYR A 182 14.60 5.61 -7.13
C TYR A 182 15.12 6.69 -6.17
N CYS A 183 16.41 6.99 -6.26
CA CYS A 183 17.04 7.98 -5.39
C CYS A 183 16.46 9.39 -5.58
N ASP A 184 16.15 9.77 -6.80
CA ASP A 184 15.52 11.04 -7.13
C ASP A 184 14.09 11.13 -6.59
N LEU A 185 13.32 10.05 -6.68
CA LEU A 185 11.98 9.96 -6.09
C LEU A 185 12.06 10.21 -4.58
N GLN A 186 12.99 9.57 -3.89
CA GLN A 186 13.16 9.77 -2.45
C GLN A 186 13.57 11.22 -2.12
N ARG A 187 14.62 11.74 -2.75
CA ARG A 187 15.17 13.07 -2.45
C ARG A 187 14.30 14.22 -2.89
N LYS A 188 13.74 14.15 -4.11
CA LYS A 188 13.03 15.28 -4.73
C LYS A 188 11.53 15.28 -4.45
N THR A 189 10.95 14.11 -4.22
CA THR A 189 9.50 13.96 -4.06
C THR A 189 9.11 13.68 -2.61
N VAL A 190 9.71 12.67 -1.98
CA VAL A 190 9.32 12.20 -0.64
C VAL A 190 9.87 13.09 0.46
N LEU A 191 11.18 13.31 0.49
CA LEU A 191 11.88 14.05 1.55
C LEU A 191 11.25 15.42 1.87
N PRO A 192 10.86 16.26 0.87
CA PRO A 192 10.20 17.53 1.16
C PRO A 192 8.82 17.42 1.83
N GLN A 193 8.22 16.22 1.86
CA GLN A 193 6.90 16.01 2.46
C GLN A 193 6.98 15.60 3.93
N LEU A 194 8.12 15.15 4.43
CA LEU A 194 8.31 14.76 5.84
C LEU A 194 7.96 15.91 6.76
N LYS A 195 8.47 17.11 6.50
CA LYS A 195 8.15 18.34 7.26
C LYS A 195 6.69 18.79 7.15
N LYS A 196 5.89 18.16 6.30
CA LYS A 196 4.45 18.43 6.14
C LYS A 196 3.56 17.38 6.83
N GLY A 197 4.18 16.48 7.62
CA GLY A 197 3.48 15.48 8.41
C GLY A 197 3.37 14.11 7.74
N LEU A 198 4.16 13.83 6.69
CA LEU A 198 4.25 12.48 6.14
C LEU A 198 5.02 11.58 7.12
N SER A 199 4.37 10.51 7.61
CA SER A 199 4.85 9.74 8.76
C SER A 199 5.19 8.28 8.47
N ALA A 200 4.74 7.73 7.33
CA ALA A 200 5.10 6.38 6.93
C ALA A 200 5.16 6.26 5.40
N LEU A 201 5.98 5.33 4.92
CA LEU A 201 6.28 5.10 3.51
C LEU A 201 6.28 3.60 3.22
N VAL A 202 5.60 3.17 2.16
CA VAL A 202 5.71 1.82 1.62
C VAL A 202 5.98 1.89 0.12
N TYR A 203 7.20 1.56 -0.29
CA TYR A 203 7.58 1.57 -1.70
C TYR A 203 7.04 0.34 -2.43
N THR A 204 6.45 0.52 -3.58
CA THR A 204 5.94 -0.52 -4.46
C THR A 204 7.00 -0.86 -5.53
N GLN A 205 7.70 -2.01 -5.42
CA GLN A 205 7.52 -3.02 -4.39
C GLN A 205 8.86 -3.72 -4.07
N LEU A 206 8.85 -4.66 -3.15
CA LEU A 206 10.07 -5.36 -2.75
C LEU A 206 10.56 -6.36 -3.81
N THR A 207 9.65 -7.18 -4.36
CA THR A 207 9.97 -8.17 -5.39
C THR A 207 9.05 -8.02 -6.58
N ASP A 208 9.52 -8.34 -7.79
CA ASP A 208 8.63 -8.53 -8.93
C ASP A 208 7.56 -9.58 -8.60
N VAL A 209 6.33 -9.36 -9.05
CA VAL A 209 5.19 -10.25 -8.82
C VAL A 209 4.41 -10.40 -10.12
N GLU A 210 4.21 -11.64 -10.58
CA GLU A 210 3.51 -11.95 -11.82
C GLU A 210 4.09 -11.19 -13.03
N ASP A 211 3.34 -10.28 -13.62
CA ASP A 211 3.75 -9.41 -14.73
C ASP A 211 4.22 -8.02 -14.30
N GLU A 212 4.10 -7.69 -13.01
CA GLU A 212 4.66 -6.47 -12.44
C GLU A 212 6.17 -6.60 -12.21
N VAL A 213 6.95 -5.86 -12.99
CA VAL A 213 8.42 -5.85 -12.93
C VAL A 213 8.98 -4.57 -12.29
N ASN A 214 8.32 -4.11 -11.25
CA ASN A 214 8.65 -2.88 -10.50
C ASN A 214 9.26 -3.18 -9.12
N GLY A 215 9.58 -4.43 -8.82
CA GLY A 215 10.27 -4.83 -7.59
C GLY A 215 11.71 -4.33 -7.51
N LEU A 216 12.22 -4.22 -6.30
CA LEU A 216 13.66 -4.00 -6.05
C LEU A 216 14.46 -5.31 -6.21
N PHE A 217 13.79 -6.45 -6.10
CA PHE A 217 14.32 -7.77 -6.40
C PHE A 217 13.64 -8.35 -7.64
N THR A 218 14.34 -9.22 -8.34
CA THR A 218 13.79 -10.00 -9.45
C THR A 218 12.70 -10.96 -8.99
N TYR A 219 11.87 -11.44 -9.93
CA TYR A 219 10.78 -12.39 -9.66
C TYR A 219 11.26 -13.67 -8.96
N ASP A 220 12.39 -14.21 -9.39
CA ASP A 220 13.05 -15.38 -8.78
C ASP A 220 13.79 -15.05 -7.47
N ARG A 221 13.84 -13.75 -7.08
CA ARG A 221 14.51 -13.23 -5.87
C ARG A 221 16.01 -13.50 -5.81
N THR A 222 16.64 -13.78 -6.92
CA THR A 222 18.08 -14.10 -6.99
C THR A 222 18.96 -12.88 -7.19
N ALA A 223 18.39 -11.76 -7.66
CA ALA A 223 19.13 -10.54 -7.90
C ALA A 223 18.46 -9.28 -7.32
N ILE A 224 19.26 -8.35 -6.81
CA ILE A 224 18.85 -7.00 -6.45
C ILE A 224 18.97 -6.13 -7.70
N LYS A 225 17.89 -5.50 -8.10
CA LYS A 225 17.80 -4.74 -9.35
C LYS A 225 18.53 -3.40 -9.29
N PRO A 226 18.29 -2.50 -8.32
CA PRO A 226 19.05 -1.25 -8.20
C PRO A 226 20.40 -1.46 -7.51
N ASP A 227 21.19 -0.39 -7.37
CA ASP A 227 22.35 -0.37 -6.50
C ASP A 227 21.89 -0.33 -5.03
N ALA A 228 22.15 -1.41 -4.29
CA ALA A 228 21.70 -1.56 -2.91
C ALA A 228 22.35 -0.54 -1.96
N ALA A 229 23.59 -0.13 -2.21
CA ALA A 229 24.28 0.85 -1.38
C ALA A 229 23.66 2.25 -1.56
N ALA A 230 23.35 2.63 -2.79
CA ALA A 230 22.68 3.89 -3.09
C ALA A 230 21.26 3.94 -2.52
N VAL A 231 20.50 2.84 -2.63
CA VAL A 231 19.15 2.71 -2.04
C VAL A 231 19.22 2.85 -0.52
N ARG A 232 20.16 2.15 0.13
CA ARG A 232 20.37 2.23 1.57
C ARG A 232 20.70 3.67 2.00
N ALA A 233 21.67 4.29 1.38
CA ALA A 233 22.11 5.64 1.73
C ALA A 233 20.99 6.69 1.63
N VAL A 234 20.10 6.59 0.61
CA VAL A 234 18.98 7.53 0.49
C VAL A 234 17.89 7.24 1.52
N ASN A 235 17.64 5.99 1.88
CA ASN A 235 16.66 5.63 2.90
C ASN A 235 17.13 6.07 4.30
N GLU A 236 18.41 5.84 4.65
CA GLU A 236 19.00 6.35 5.89
C GLU A 236 18.92 7.89 5.99
N ALA A 237 19.10 8.60 4.86
CA ALA A 237 18.93 10.04 4.84
C ALA A 237 17.46 10.48 5.10
N LEU A 238 16.47 9.70 4.64
CA LEU A 238 15.06 9.94 4.95
C LEU A 238 14.77 9.75 6.44
N GLU A 239 15.31 8.69 7.05
CA GLU A 239 15.17 8.42 8.49
C GLU A 239 15.72 9.57 9.33
N VAL A 240 16.94 10.03 9.03
CA VAL A 240 17.56 11.17 9.72
C VAL A 240 16.71 12.44 9.60
N GLU A 241 16.20 12.76 8.42
CA GLU A 241 15.34 13.94 8.24
C GLU A 241 13.97 13.78 8.91
N PHE A 242 13.41 12.57 8.94
CA PHE A 242 12.20 12.28 9.67
C PHE A 242 12.38 12.51 11.18
N GLU A 243 13.45 12.00 11.78
CA GLU A 243 13.75 12.23 13.19
C GLU A 243 13.90 13.71 13.55
N LYS A 244 14.45 14.51 12.65
CA LYS A 244 14.51 15.96 12.84
C LYS A 244 13.12 16.60 12.80
N ALA A 245 12.32 16.21 11.80
CA ALA A 245 10.97 16.76 11.62
C ALA A 245 10.00 16.42 12.79
N VAL A 246 10.22 15.29 13.47
CA VAL A 246 9.43 14.90 14.66
C VAL A 246 9.83 15.68 15.91
N LYS A 247 11.05 16.22 15.97
CA LYS A 247 11.56 16.98 17.11
C LYS A 247 11.29 18.50 17.02
N GLU A 248 10.94 18.99 15.83
CA GLU A 248 10.52 20.36 15.57
C GLU A 248 9.04 20.57 15.90
#